data_4e88ae4ad09c213377ff77b0a447ff1d
#
_entry.id   4e88ae4ad09c213377ff77b0a447ff1d
#
_cell.length_a   1.000
_cell.length_b   1.000
_cell.length_c   1.000
_cell.angle_alpha   90.00
_cell.angle_beta   90.00
_cell.angle_gamma   90.00
#
_symmetry.space_group_name_H-M   'P 1'
#
loop_
_entity.id
_entity.type
_entity.pdbx_description
1 polymer ?
#
loop_
_entity_poly.entity_id
_entity_poly.type
_entity_poly.pdbx_seq_one_letter_code
_entity_poly.pdbx_strand_id
1 'polypeptide(L)'
;MHVRSHQLSRGFLIATLSLNTAFAMDDAAILEQGRKLFQTDADPACAICHTLADAGTKGKIGPVLDELKPSEERVLNALKNGKGGMPPFVDHLTVDQMKILAKYVSSVTGGNSQGK
;
A
#
# COMPACT_ATOMS: atom_id res chain seq x y z
N MET A 1 -2.96 26.32 72.36
CA MET A 1 -3.78 25.88 71.23
C MET A 1 -2.89 25.76 70.03
N HIS A 2 -2.55 24.54 69.63
CA HIS A 2 -1.63 24.24 68.51
C HIS A 2 -2.46 23.86 67.31
N VAL A 3 -2.46 24.68 66.27
CA VAL A 3 -3.05 24.37 64.98
C VAL A 3 -1.96 23.70 64.16
N ARG A 4 -2.11 22.37 63.94
CA ARG A 4 -1.28 21.63 63.00
C ARG A 4 -1.79 21.81 61.58
N SER A 5 -1.02 22.52 60.79
CA SER A 5 -1.21 22.65 59.36
C SER A 5 -0.78 21.37 58.65
N HIS A 6 -1.71 20.62 58.08
CA HIS A 6 -1.43 19.48 57.24
C HIS A 6 -1.20 19.97 55.80
N GLN A 7 0.03 19.98 55.41
CA GLN A 7 0.42 20.16 54.02
C GLN A 7 0.10 18.90 53.22
N LEU A 8 -0.94 19.01 52.42
CA LEU A 8 -1.23 17.99 51.38
C LEU A 8 -0.29 18.21 50.20
N SER A 9 0.76 17.40 50.11
CA SER A 9 1.62 17.31 48.95
C SER A 9 0.85 16.64 47.81
N ARG A 10 0.37 17.43 46.84
CA ARG A 10 -0.17 16.90 45.61
C ARG A 10 0.99 16.56 44.69
N GLY A 11 1.36 15.29 44.65
CA GLY A 11 2.27 14.75 43.67
C GLY A 11 1.63 14.83 42.28
N PHE A 12 2.19 15.69 41.44
CA PHE A 12 1.80 15.77 40.03
C PHE A 12 2.55 14.66 39.28
N LEU A 13 1.87 13.55 39.00
CA LEU A 13 2.36 12.51 38.12
C LEU A 13 2.25 13.02 36.68
N ILE A 14 3.36 13.48 36.11
CA ILE A 14 3.48 13.75 34.69
C ILE A 14 3.66 12.40 34.00
N ALA A 15 2.59 11.84 33.47
CA ALA A 15 2.66 10.74 32.56
C ALA A 15 3.23 11.25 31.23
N THR A 16 4.52 11.02 31.00
CA THR A 16 5.14 11.25 29.69
C THR A 16 4.61 10.21 28.72
N LEU A 17 3.62 10.61 27.93
CA LEU A 17 3.14 9.83 26.80
C LEU A 17 4.24 9.87 25.74
N SER A 18 5.09 8.85 25.70
CA SER A 18 6.04 8.66 24.60
C SER A 18 5.24 8.35 23.34
N LEU A 19 5.04 9.37 22.48
CA LEU A 19 4.58 9.15 21.13
C LEU A 19 5.69 8.42 20.36
N ASN A 20 5.62 7.11 20.33
CA ASN A 20 6.31 6.32 19.32
C ASN A 20 5.60 6.56 17.99
N THR A 21 5.92 7.65 17.32
CA THR A 21 5.62 7.81 15.90
C THR A 21 6.56 6.90 15.12
N ALA A 22 6.23 5.60 15.07
CA ALA A 22 6.77 4.75 14.04
C ALA A 22 6.27 5.31 12.71
N PHE A 23 7.20 5.72 11.82
CA PHE A 23 6.89 6.08 10.43
C PHE A 23 6.56 4.79 9.66
N ALA A 24 5.46 4.12 10.03
CA ALA A 24 4.80 3.20 9.13
C ALA A 24 4.13 4.08 8.08
N MET A 25 4.49 3.90 6.80
CA MET A 25 3.70 4.51 5.73
C MET A 25 2.26 4.04 5.94
N ASP A 26 1.35 4.99 6.10
CA ASP A 26 -0.08 4.73 6.20
C ASP A 26 -0.50 3.89 4.99
N ASP A 27 -1.28 2.84 5.19
CA ASP A 27 -1.77 1.99 4.11
C ASP A 27 -2.44 2.82 3.00
N ALA A 28 -3.14 3.89 3.37
CA ALA A 28 -3.73 4.83 2.41
C ALA A 28 -2.67 5.51 1.52
N ALA A 29 -1.52 5.89 2.06
CA ALA A 29 -0.43 6.50 1.30
C ALA A 29 0.21 5.50 0.33
N ILE A 30 0.37 4.24 0.76
CA ILE A 30 0.86 3.15 -0.11
C ILE A 30 -0.10 2.89 -1.27
N LEU A 31 -1.40 2.84 -0.99
CA LEU A 31 -2.41 2.62 -2.03
C LEU A 31 -2.46 3.79 -3.03
N GLU A 32 -2.33 5.02 -2.57
CA GLU A 32 -2.28 6.19 -3.45
C GLU A 32 -1.02 6.20 -4.33
N GLN A 33 0.14 5.84 -3.77
CA GLN A 33 1.36 5.69 -4.54
C GLN A 33 1.24 4.57 -5.58
N GLY A 34 0.63 3.45 -5.20
CA GLY A 34 0.34 2.34 -6.11
C GLY A 34 -0.58 2.75 -7.25
N ARG A 35 -1.60 3.56 -6.97
CA ARG A 35 -2.50 4.11 -7.99
C ARG A 35 -1.75 4.97 -9.00
N LYS A 36 -0.88 5.86 -8.57
CA LYS A 36 -0.06 6.70 -9.44
C LYS A 36 0.90 5.88 -10.30
N LEU A 37 1.58 4.90 -9.70
CA LEU A 37 2.44 3.97 -10.44
C LEU A 37 1.64 3.24 -11.53
N PHE A 38 0.44 2.78 -11.21
CA PHE A 38 -0.43 2.07 -12.17
C PHE A 38 -0.89 2.97 -13.31
N GLN A 39 -1.29 4.20 -13.00
CA GLN A 39 -1.89 5.13 -13.97
C GLN A 39 -0.84 5.75 -14.91
N THR A 40 0.30 6.20 -14.38
CA THR A 40 1.21 7.09 -15.10
C THR A 40 2.70 6.86 -14.85
N ASP A 41 3.11 6.46 -13.65
CA ASP A 41 4.51 6.55 -13.26
C ASP A 41 5.34 5.32 -13.68
N ALA A 42 4.69 4.19 -13.95
CA ALA A 42 5.34 3.03 -14.58
C ALA A 42 5.48 3.24 -16.09
N ASP A 43 6.54 2.72 -16.68
CA ASP A 43 6.77 2.77 -18.12
C ASP A 43 7.08 1.37 -18.68
N PRO A 44 6.21 0.81 -19.53
CA PRO A 44 4.89 1.34 -19.93
C PRO A 44 3.88 1.37 -18.78
N ALA A 45 2.94 2.32 -18.80
CA ALA A 45 1.91 2.43 -17.78
C ALA A 45 0.97 1.21 -17.81
N CYS A 46 0.64 0.67 -16.64
CA CYS A 46 -0.26 -0.48 -16.50
C CYS A 46 -1.65 -0.19 -17.09
N ALA A 47 -2.07 1.07 -17.00
CA ALA A 47 -3.33 1.60 -17.52
C ALA A 47 -3.52 1.39 -19.03
N ILE A 48 -2.43 1.29 -19.80
CA ILE A 48 -2.50 1.07 -21.26
C ILE A 48 -3.09 -0.30 -21.59
N CYS A 49 -2.76 -1.30 -20.77
CA CYS A 49 -3.11 -2.70 -21.04
C CYS A 49 -4.24 -3.23 -20.15
N HIS A 50 -4.39 -2.70 -18.94
CA HIS A 50 -5.28 -3.27 -17.94
C HIS A 50 -6.46 -2.36 -17.60
N THR A 51 -7.63 -2.97 -17.48
CA THR A 51 -8.77 -2.39 -16.76
C THR A 51 -8.59 -2.61 -15.27
N LEU A 52 -8.71 -1.53 -14.50
CA LEU A 52 -8.76 -1.53 -13.04
C LEU A 52 -9.70 -0.41 -12.57
N ALA A 53 -10.81 -0.78 -11.96
CA ALA A 53 -11.87 0.15 -11.58
C ALA A 53 -11.39 1.24 -10.62
N ASP A 54 -10.63 0.87 -9.59
CA ASP A 54 -10.09 1.83 -8.61
C ASP A 54 -9.17 2.89 -9.26
N ALA A 55 -8.41 2.51 -10.26
CA ALA A 55 -7.55 3.42 -11.03
C ALA A 55 -8.29 4.17 -12.15
N GLY A 56 -9.54 3.85 -12.41
CA GLY A 56 -10.33 4.44 -13.51
C GLY A 56 -9.83 4.09 -14.90
N THR A 57 -9.12 2.98 -15.07
CA THR A 57 -8.49 2.59 -16.33
C THR A 57 -9.32 1.55 -17.07
N LYS A 58 -9.21 1.53 -18.41
CA LYS A 58 -10.02 0.71 -19.31
C LYS A 58 -9.19 0.02 -20.40
N GLY A 59 -7.92 -0.26 -20.14
CA GLY A 59 -7.06 -1.01 -21.07
C GLY A 59 -7.60 -2.41 -21.34
N LYS A 60 -7.56 -2.84 -22.60
CA LYS A 60 -8.19 -4.10 -23.07
C LYS A 60 -7.16 -5.11 -23.61
N ILE A 61 -5.88 -4.82 -23.49
CA ILE A 61 -4.82 -5.70 -24.01
C ILE A 61 -4.55 -6.86 -23.04
N GLY A 62 -4.50 -6.55 -21.74
CA GLY A 62 -4.31 -7.54 -20.68
C GLY A 62 -5.64 -7.90 -19.99
N PRO A 63 -5.60 -8.83 -19.02
CA PRO A 63 -6.77 -9.19 -18.22
C PRO A 63 -7.38 -8.01 -17.47
N VAL A 64 -8.69 -8.03 -17.26
CA VAL A 64 -9.39 -7.16 -16.32
C VAL A 64 -9.00 -7.57 -14.91
N LEU A 65 -8.29 -6.69 -14.20
CA LEU A 65 -7.74 -7.04 -12.88
C LEU A 65 -8.81 -7.20 -11.80
N ASP A 66 -9.93 -6.47 -11.91
CA ASP A 66 -11.07 -6.61 -11.01
C ASP A 66 -11.70 -8.01 -11.07
N GLU A 67 -11.67 -8.66 -12.23
CA GLU A 67 -12.15 -10.02 -12.41
C GLU A 67 -11.10 -11.05 -11.99
N LEU A 68 -9.83 -10.79 -12.31
CA LEU A 68 -8.73 -11.69 -12.01
C LEU A 68 -8.44 -11.79 -10.50
N LYS A 69 -8.57 -10.70 -9.76
CA LYS A 69 -8.30 -10.58 -8.31
C LYS A 69 -6.98 -11.23 -7.92
N PRO A 70 -5.85 -10.76 -8.48
CA PRO A 70 -4.57 -11.41 -8.25
C PRO A 70 -4.06 -11.17 -6.84
N SER A 71 -3.40 -12.18 -6.24
CA SER A 71 -2.65 -12.00 -5.00
C SER A 71 -1.43 -11.10 -5.20
N GLU A 72 -0.89 -10.54 -4.12
CA GLU A 72 0.35 -9.75 -4.18
C GLU A 72 1.50 -10.54 -4.81
N GLU A 73 1.66 -11.81 -4.41
CA GLU A 73 2.69 -12.69 -4.95
C GLU A 73 2.54 -12.85 -6.47
N ARG A 74 1.32 -13.05 -6.94
CA ARG A 74 1.04 -13.20 -8.38
C ARG A 74 1.37 -11.94 -9.16
N VAL A 75 0.99 -10.77 -8.65
CA VAL A 75 1.34 -9.48 -9.27
C VAL A 75 2.84 -9.27 -9.28
N LEU A 76 3.50 -9.48 -8.13
CA LEU A 76 4.94 -9.29 -8.00
C LEU A 76 5.72 -10.21 -8.95
N ASN A 77 5.29 -11.47 -9.09
CA ASN A 77 5.89 -12.41 -10.03
C ASN A 77 5.73 -11.95 -11.49
N ALA A 78 4.55 -11.48 -11.87
CA ALA A 78 4.32 -10.94 -13.22
C ALA A 78 5.18 -9.68 -13.50
N LEU A 79 5.35 -8.80 -12.52
CA LEU A 79 6.21 -7.61 -12.65
C LEU A 79 7.68 -7.97 -12.80
N LYS A 80 8.15 -9.00 -12.09
CA LYS A 80 9.55 -9.43 -12.14
C LYS A 80 9.90 -10.18 -13.42
N ASN A 81 9.03 -11.08 -13.85
CA ASN A 81 9.33 -12.05 -14.90
C ASN A 81 8.60 -11.77 -16.22
N GLY A 82 7.62 -10.86 -16.22
CA GLY A 82 6.67 -10.73 -17.31
C GLY A 82 5.70 -11.90 -17.37
N LYS A 83 4.71 -11.82 -18.22
CA LYS A 83 3.76 -12.90 -18.49
C LYS A 83 3.08 -12.70 -19.85
N GLY A 84 3.28 -13.63 -20.77
CA GLY A 84 2.72 -13.50 -22.12
C GLY A 84 3.19 -12.20 -22.80
N GLY A 85 2.28 -11.35 -23.23
CA GLY A 85 2.60 -10.05 -23.81
C GLY A 85 2.99 -8.97 -22.80
N MET A 86 2.85 -9.22 -21.49
CA MET A 86 3.27 -8.30 -20.44
C MET A 86 4.79 -8.36 -20.27
N PRO A 87 5.54 -7.26 -20.43
CA PRO A 87 6.99 -7.25 -20.23
C PRO A 87 7.36 -7.33 -18.75
N PRO A 88 8.57 -7.78 -18.41
CA PRO A 88 9.13 -7.61 -17.07
C PRO A 88 9.45 -6.15 -16.78
N PHE A 89 9.33 -5.72 -15.52
CA PHE A 89 9.53 -4.34 -15.09
C PHE A 89 10.79 -4.12 -14.24
N VAL A 90 11.65 -5.12 -14.12
CA VAL A 90 12.85 -5.07 -13.26
C VAL A 90 13.83 -3.96 -13.65
N ASP A 91 13.84 -3.54 -14.90
CA ASP A 91 14.69 -2.47 -15.39
C ASP A 91 14.01 -1.08 -15.37
N HIS A 92 12.71 -1.05 -15.06
CA HIS A 92 11.87 0.16 -15.08
C HIS A 92 11.37 0.58 -13.70
N LEU A 93 11.23 -0.36 -12.78
CA LEU A 93 10.72 -0.14 -11.42
C LEU A 93 11.69 -0.70 -10.38
N THR A 94 11.82 0.02 -9.27
CA THR A 94 12.52 -0.50 -8.10
C THR A 94 11.75 -1.66 -7.47
N VAL A 95 12.43 -2.47 -6.66
CA VAL A 95 11.78 -3.56 -5.91
C VAL A 95 10.66 -3.03 -5.03
N ASP A 96 10.87 -1.89 -4.38
CA ASP A 96 9.86 -1.27 -3.52
C ASP A 96 8.64 -0.77 -4.32
N GLN A 97 8.85 -0.17 -5.48
CA GLN A 97 7.76 0.21 -6.39
C GLN A 97 6.95 -1.00 -6.87
N MET A 98 7.60 -2.10 -7.21
CA MET A 98 6.92 -3.34 -7.58
C MET A 98 6.09 -3.92 -6.42
N LYS A 99 6.60 -3.88 -5.18
CA LYS A 99 5.86 -4.29 -3.98
C LYS A 99 4.65 -3.39 -3.71
N ILE A 100 4.80 -2.08 -3.88
CA ILE A 100 3.71 -1.11 -3.74
C ILE A 100 2.62 -1.37 -4.78
N LEU A 101 2.99 -1.59 -6.03
CA LEU A 101 2.05 -1.97 -7.10
C LEU A 101 1.33 -3.28 -6.79
N ALA A 102 2.05 -4.31 -6.33
CA ALA A 102 1.47 -5.59 -5.98
C ALA A 102 0.45 -5.45 -4.84
N LYS A 103 0.82 -4.72 -3.79
CA LYS A 103 -0.09 -4.43 -2.67
C LYS A 103 -1.31 -3.65 -3.13
N TYR A 104 -1.13 -2.62 -3.94
CA TYR A 104 -2.22 -1.80 -4.46
C TYR A 104 -3.23 -2.64 -5.26
N VAL A 105 -2.78 -3.31 -6.32
CA VAL A 105 -3.64 -4.11 -7.19
C VAL A 105 -4.38 -5.20 -6.41
N SER A 106 -3.67 -5.94 -5.57
CA SER A 106 -4.27 -6.99 -4.76
C SER A 106 -5.30 -6.46 -3.76
N SER A 107 -5.02 -5.32 -3.12
CA SER A 107 -5.93 -4.72 -2.14
C SER A 107 -7.22 -4.21 -2.78
N VAL A 108 -7.13 -3.46 -3.88
CA VAL A 108 -8.31 -2.84 -4.52
C VAL A 108 -9.17 -3.82 -5.32
N THR A 109 -8.64 -4.99 -5.65
CA THR A 109 -9.38 -6.07 -6.34
C THR A 109 -9.90 -7.15 -5.39
N GLY A 110 -9.47 -7.16 -4.12
CA GLY A 110 -9.79 -8.21 -3.16
C GLY A 110 -8.96 -9.48 -3.33
N GLY A 111 -7.83 -9.42 -4.02
CA GLY A 111 -6.94 -10.57 -4.25
C GLY A 111 -6.31 -11.14 -2.97
N ASN A 112 -6.07 -10.31 -1.96
CA ASN A 112 -5.51 -10.74 -0.67
C ASN A 112 -6.46 -11.62 0.16
N SER A 113 -7.76 -11.58 -0.10
CA SER A 113 -8.75 -12.42 0.60
C SER A 113 -8.82 -13.85 0.08
N GLN A 114 -8.11 -14.18 -1.00
CA GLN A 114 -8.09 -15.51 -1.60
C GLN A 114 -6.94 -16.42 -1.11
N GLY A 115 -6.09 -15.92 -0.23
CA GLY A 115 -4.94 -16.63 0.32
C GLY A 115 -5.17 -17.17 1.74
N LYS A 116 -6.20 -18.00 1.93
CA LYS A 116 -6.33 -18.85 3.13
C LYS A 116 -6.73 -20.26 2.74
#